data_4247c7e53c69152914993eeefb4ebb73
#
_entry.id   4247c7e53c69152914993eeefb4ebb73
#
_cell.length_a   1.000
_cell.length_b   1.000
_cell.length_c   1.000
_cell.angle_alpha   90.00
_cell.angle_beta   90.00
_cell.angle_gamma   90.00
#
_symmetry.space_group_name_H-M   'P 1'
#
loop_
_entity.id
_entity.type
_entity.pdbx_description
1 polymer ?
#
loop_
_entity_poly.entity_id
_entity_poly.type
_entity_poly.pdbx_seq_one_letter_code
_entity_poly.pdbx_strand_id
1 'polypeptide(L)'
;ENPLPTIYQNKFHEVQDYIILTGHNYNFNVIMVNEEFWNSLSKSDQDLIVRCVKEAGEYQKQIALQEEEALISIFQEEGITIHTPDIEAFKTRAREHLVKRFASEWGEGFYESIQNF
;
A
#
# COMPACT_ATOMS: atom_id res chain seq x y z
N GLU A 1 13.37 0.50 5.62
CA GLU A 1 12.25 0.49 4.70
C GLU A 1 10.93 0.61 5.47
N ASN A 2 10.04 1.45 4.99
CA ASN A 2 8.66 1.71 5.43
C ASN A 2 8.01 2.60 4.35
N PRO A 3 6.68 2.78 4.33
CA PRO A 3 6.05 3.80 3.51
C PRO A 3 6.69 5.17 3.75
N LEU A 4 7.03 5.90 2.69
CA LEU A 4 7.79 7.15 2.79
C LEU A 4 7.16 8.19 3.73
N PRO A 5 5.82 8.39 3.75
CA PRO A 5 5.19 9.27 4.72
C PRO A 5 5.43 8.83 6.19
N THR A 6 5.46 7.52 6.44
CA THR A 6 5.75 6.98 7.77
C THR A 6 7.20 7.26 8.20
N ILE A 7 8.15 7.13 7.27
CA ILE A 7 9.57 7.46 7.52
C ILE A 7 9.70 8.93 7.89
N TYR A 8 9.04 9.81 7.13
CA TYR A 8 9.13 11.25 7.33
C TYR A 8 8.47 11.70 8.63
N GLN A 9 7.23 11.30 8.86
CA GLN A 9 6.46 11.70 10.06
C GLN A 9 7.09 11.21 11.37
N ASN A 10 7.72 10.04 11.37
CA ASN A 10 8.40 9.49 12.53
C ASN A 10 9.90 9.82 12.58
N LYS A 11 10.38 10.62 11.65
CA LYS A 11 11.78 11.10 11.60
C LYS A 11 12.82 9.97 11.54
N PHE A 12 12.48 8.84 10.93
CA PHE A 12 13.42 7.72 10.83
C PHE A 12 14.63 8.08 9.97
N HIS A 13 14.48 8.96 9.00
CA HIS A 13 15.56 9.48 8.16
C HIS A 13 16.62 10.27 8.93
N GLU A 14 16.30 10.86 10.09
CA GLU A 14 17.27 11.60 10.91
C GLU A 14 18.35 10.68 11.54
N VAL A 15 18.10 9.37 11.56
CA VAL A 15 18.98 8.36 12.20
C VAL A 15 19.40 7.24 11.25
N GLN A 16 19.18 7.42 9.95
CA GLN A 16 19.52 6.44 8.90
C GLN A 16 20.13 7.16 7.70
N ASP A 17 21.14 6.56 7.10
CA ASP A 17 21.81 7.12 5.91
C ASP A 17 21.18 6.66 4.60
N TYR A 18 20.34 5.61 4.65
CA TYR A 18 19.82 4.93 3.46
C TYR A 18 18.34 4.66 3.57
N ILE A 19 17.63 4.85 2.46
CA ILE A 19 16.25 4.37 2.25
C ILE A 19 16.25 3.40 1.09
N ILE A 20 15.62 2.24 1.24
CA ILE A 20 15.52 1.21 0.22
C ILE A 20 14.06 1.09 -0.24
N LEU A 21 13.81 1.39 -1.52
CA LEU A 21 12.47 1.36 -2.10
C LEU A 21 12.12 -0.07 -2.56
N THR A 22 11.70 -0.90 -1.63
CA THR A 22 11.36 -2.30 -1.92
C THR A 22 9.98 -2.47 -2.53
N GLY A 23 9.04 -1.58 -2.23
CA GLY A 23 7.66 -1.65 -2.71
C GLY A 23 6.97 -2.99 -2.41
N HIS A 24 7.37 -3.67 -1.32
CA HIS A 24 6.88 -5.01 -1.02
C HIS A 24 5.55 -5.04 -0.28
N ASN A 25 5.06 -3.89 0.17
CA ASN A 25 3.86 -3.80 0.98
C ASN A 25 2.86 -2.81 0.37
N TYR A 26 1.66 -3.32 0.08
CA TYR A 26 0.53 -2.51 -0.38
C TYR A 26 -0.54 -2.48 0.70
N ASN A 27 -0.77 -1.32 1.27
CA ASN A 27 -1.77 -1.13 2.30
C ASN A 27 -3.10 -0.68 1.69
N PHE A 28 -4.18 -1.31 2.16
CA PHE A 28 -5.54 -0.94 1.80
C PHE A 28 -6.26 -0.39 3.03
N ASN A 29 -6.92 0.73 2.87
CA ASN A 29 -7.87 1.22 3.86
C ASN A 29 -9.28 0.80 3.46
N VAL A 30 -9.88 -0.05 4.28
CA VAL A 30 -11.26 -0.52 4.08
C VAL A 30 -12.18 0.30 4.94
N ILE A 31 -13.19 0.90 4.32
CA ILE A 31 -14.25 1.61 5.04
C ILE A 31 -15.36 0.62 5.32
N MET A 32 -15.62 0.40 6.60
CA MET A 32 -16.65 -0.50 7.09
C MET A 32 -17.74 0.28 7.81
N VAL A 33 -18.97 -0.18 7.67
CA VAL A 33 -20.12 0.38 8.35
C VAL A 33 -20.88 -0.75 9.05
N ASN A 34 -21.47 -0.47 10.21
CA ASN A 34 -22.33 -1.41 10.90
C ASN A 34 -23.57 -1.71 10.04
N GLU A 35 -23.93 -2.98 9.89
CA GLU A 35 -25.02 -3.42 9.02
C GLU A 35 -26.38 -2.90 9.46
N GLU A 36 -26.68 -2.91 10.76
CA GLU A 36 -27.94 -2.40 11.30
C GLU A 36 -28.09 -0.91 11.04
N PHE A 37 -27.04 -0.14 11.28
CA PHE A 37 -27.00 1.29 10.94
C PHE A 37 -27.20 1.50 9.43
N TRP A 38 -26.49 0.76 8.60
CA TRP A 38 -26.62 0.87 7.14
C TRP A 38 -28.04 0.61 6.65
N ASN A 39 -28.67 -0.42 7.18
CA ASN A 39 -30.03 -0.80 6.83
C ASN A 39 -31.10 0.18 7.38
N SER A 40 -30.76 0.99 8.39
CA SER A 40 -31.64 2.05 8.91
C SER A 40 -31.68 3.30 8.02
N LEU A 41 -30.71 3.46 7.11
CA LEU A 41 -30.64 4.60 6.20
C LEU A 41 -31.59 4.46 5.02
N SER A 42 -32.08 5.60 4.51
CA SER A 42 -32.76 5.61 3.23
C SER A 42 -31.86 5.22 2.08
N LYS A 43 -32.41 4.71 0.98
CA LYS A 43 -31.62 4.38 -0.21
C LYS A 43 -30.83 5.57 -0.75
N SER A 44 -31.39 6.77 -0.70
CA SER A 44 -30.71 8.00 -1.13
C SER A 44 -29.52 8.34 -0.26
N ASP A 45 -29.60 8.10 1.07
CA ASP A 45 -28.48 8.34 1.99
C ASP A 45 -27.37 7.30 1.80
N GLN A 46 -27.74 6.03 1.60
CA GLN A 46 -26.77 4.99 1.25
C GLN A 46 -26.00 5.34 -0.03
N ASP A 47 -26.72 5.75 -1.09
CA ASP A 47 -26.10 6.14 -2.36
C ASP A 47 -25.21 7.39 -2.22
N LEU A 48 -25.62 8.34 -1.39
CA LEU A 48 -24.82 9.53 -1.06
C LEU A 48 -23.53 9.14 -0.36
N ILE A 49 -23.60 8.31 0.67
CA ILE A 49 -22.41 7.84 1.42
C ILE A 49 -21.45 7.10 0.48
N VAL A 50 -21.94 6.16 -0.35
CA VAL A 50 -21.10 5.43 -1.30
C VAL A 50 -20.39 6.38 -2.26
N ARG A 51 -21.08 7.40 -2.77
CA ARG A 51 -20.48 8.39 -3.65
C ARG A 51 -19.41 9.20 -2.93
N CYS A 52 -19.71 9.74 -1.76
CA CYS A 52 -18.74 10.52 -0.97
C CYS A 52 -17.49 9.70 -0.62
N VAL A 53 -17.68 8.43 -0.24
CA VAL A 53 -16.54 7.52 0.07
C VAL A 53 -15.68 7.28 -1.15
N LYS A 54 -16.27 7.06 -2.33
CA LYS A 54 -15.51 6.90 -3.58
C LYS A 54 -14.74 8.16 -3.95
N GLU A 55 -15.37 9.32 -3.91
CA GLU A 55 -14.73 10.60 -4.19
C GLU A 55 -13.58 10.89 -3.21
N ALA A 56 -13.81 10.66 -1.92
CA ALA A 56 -12.77 10.81 -0.90
C ALA A 56 -11.60 9.82 -1.09
N GLY A 57 -11.90 8.58 -1.49
CA GLY A 57 -10.87 7.58 -1.78
C GLY A 57 -9.99 7.95 -2.96
N GLU A 58 -10.58 8.43 -4.06
CA GLU A 58 -9.81 8.92 -5.21
C GLU A 58 -8.96 10.15 -4.87
N TYR A 59 -9.50 11.07 -4.10
CA TYR A 59 -8.76 12.24 -3.64
C TYR A 59 -7.57 11.84 -2.75
N GLN A 60 -7.81 10.98 -1.77
CA GLN A 60 -6.77 10.46 -0.88
C GLN A 60 -5.66 9.75 -1.65
N LYS A 61 -6.01 8.91 -2.63
CA LYS A 61 -5.05 8.23 -3.50
C LYS A 61 -4.15 9.22 -4.25
N GLN A 62 -4.72 10.28 -4.82
CA GLN A 62 -3.95 11.29 -5.54
C GLN A 62 -2.96 12.00 -4.61
N ILE A 63 -3.39 12.40 -3.41
CA ILE A 63 -2.53 13.04 -2.42
C ILE A 63 -1.41 12.10 -1.98
N ALA A 64 -1.72 10.84 -1.68
CA ALA A 64 -0.72 9.87 -1.26
C ALA A 64 0.39 9.66 -2.30
N LEU A 65 0.02 9.57 -3.59
CA LEU A 65 1.00 9.44 -4.67
C LEU A 65 1.87 10.70 -4.82
N GLN A 66 1.28 11.89 -4.70
CA GLN A 66 2.02 13.15 -4.76
C GLN A 66 2.98 13.31 -3.58
N GLU A 67 2.55 12.95 -2.36
CA GLU A 67 3.41 12.96 -1.18
C GLU A 67 4.57 12.00 -1.33
N GLU A 68 4.32 10.79 -1.81
CA GLU A 68 5.37 9.79 -1.99
C GLU A 68 6.46 10.26 -2.97
N GLU A 69 6.06 10.86 -4.09
CA GLU A 69 6.98 11.42 -5.08
C GLU A 69 7.76 12.63 -4.51
N ALA A 70 7.09 13.53 -3.79
CA ALA A 70 7.72 14.69 -3.16
C ALA A 70 8.74 14.28 -2.08
N LEU A 71 8.43 13.27 -1.28
CA LEU A 71 9.29 12.80 -0.19
C LEU A 71 10.62 12.21 -0.69
N ILE A 72 10.63 11.58 -1.87
CA ILE A 72 11.89 11.12 -2.49
C ILE A 72 12.87 12.29 -2.66
N SER A 73 12.39 13.40 -3.21
CA SER A 73 13.22 14.58 -3.41
C SER A 73 13.67 15.21 -2.08
N ILE A 74 12.77 15.30 -1.11
CA ILE A 74 13.07 15.84 0.23
C ILE A 74 14.18 15.03 0.89
N PHE A 75 14.07 13.69 0.93
CA PHE A 75 15.09 12.85 1.52
C PHE A 75 16.46 12.99 0.84
N GLN A 76 16.47 13.12 -0.49
CA GLN A 76 17.71 13.35 -1.23
C GLN A 76 18.35 14.69 -0.90
N GLU A 77 17.55 15.76 -0.77
CA GLU A 77 18.02 17.08 -0.34
C GLU A 77 18.57 17.08 1.09
N GLU A 78 18.02 16.26 1.97
CA GLU A 78 18.50 16.02 3.34
C GLU A 78 19.73 15.11 3.40
N GLY A 79 20.24 14.63 2.25
CA GLY A 79 21.47 13.82 2.16
C GLY A 79 21.25 12.33 2.30
N ILE A 80 20.01 11.87 2.32
CA ILE A 80 19.69 10.43 2.38
C ILE A 80 19.94 9.77 1.03
N THR A 81 20.63 8.67 1.04
CA THR A 81 20.85 7.86 -0.18
C THR A 81 19.66 6.93 -0.41
N ILE A 82 19.01 7.08 -1.55
CA ILE A 82 17.86 6.24 -1.94
C ILE A 82 18.34 5.13 -2.88
N HIS A 83 18.05 3.87 -2.52
CA HIS A 83 18.33 2.69 -3.30
C HIS A 83 17.05 2.06 -3.84
N THR A 84 17.06 1.76 -5.14
CA THR A 84 16.04 0.91 -5.77
C THR A 84 16.66 -0.47 -6.00
N PRO A 85 16.26 -1.51 -5.27
CA PRO A 85 16.80 -2.84 -5.41
C PRO A 85 16.27 -3.54 -6.67
N ASP A 86 16.89 -4.65 -7.06
CA ASP A 86 16.34 -5.54 -8.08
C ASP A 86 15.09 -6.27 -7.54
N ILE A 87 13.94 -5.69 -7.79
CA ILE A 87 12.64 -6.17 -7.32
C ILE A 87 12.32 -7.55 -7.92
N GLU A 88 12.70 -7.81 -9.17
CA GLU A 88 12.41 -9.09 -9.83
C GLU A 88 13.24 -10.24 -9.22
N ALA A 89 14.47 -9.97 -8.81
CA ALA A 89 15.26 -10.95 -8.07
C ALA A 89 14.60 -11.30 -6.72
N PHE A 90 14.09 -10.31 -6.00
CA PHE A 90 13.33 -10.52 -4.75
C PHE A 90 12.05 -11.31 -4.99
N LYS A 91 11.24 -10.94 -5.98
CA LYS A 91 10.00 -11.63 -6.33
C LYS A 91 10.23 -13.08 -6.69
N THR A 92 11.23 -13.35 -7.53
CA THR A 92 11.58 -14.72 -7.95
C THR A 92 11.90 -15.59 -6.73
N ARG A 93 12.77 -15.09 -5.86
CA ARG A 93 13.20 -15.82 -4.67
C ARG A 93 12.06 -16.00 -3.66
N ALA A 94 11.25 -14.99 -3.45
CA ALA A 94 10.07 -15.06 -2.59
C ALA A 94 9.06 -16.09 -3.13
N ARG A 95 8.78 -16.07 -4.44
CA ARG A 95 7.86 -17.01 -5.09
C ARG A 95 8.27 -18.47 -4.88
N GLU A 96 9.53 -18.80 -5.11
CA GLU A 96 10.05 -20.16 -4.92
C GLU A 96 9.79 -20.69 -3.50
N HIS A 97 9.96 -19.84 -2.49
CA HIS A 97 9.73 -20.21 -1.10
C HIS A 97 8.25 -20.22 -0.70
N LEU A 98 7.50 -19.20 -1.10
CA LEU A 98 6.10 -19.02 -0.69
C LEU A 98 5.20 -20.09 -1.31
N VAL A 99 5.30 -20.31 -2.62
CA VAL A 99 4.49 -21.31 -3.30
C VAL A 99 4.77 -22.70 -2.74
N LYS A 100 6.05 -23.05 -2.56
CA LYS A 100 6.44 -24.35 -2.00
C LYS A 100 5.89 -24.57 -0.59
N ARG A 101 5.84 -23.52 0.25
CA ARG A 101 5.42 -23.63 1.64
C ARG A 101 3.90 -23.58 1.82
N PHE A 102 3.23 -22.73 1.06
CA PHE A 102 1.84 -22.36 1.33
C PHE A 102 0.83 -22.82 0.26
N ALA A 103 1.27 -23.43 -0.84
CA ALA A 103 0.36 -23.87 -1.90
C ALA A 103 -0.77 -24.79 -1.40
N SER A 104 -0.47 -25.66 -0.42
CA SER A 104 -1.47 -26.56 0.17
C SER A 104 -2.51 -25.82 1.04
N GLU A 105 -2.16 -24.66 1.59
CA GLU A 105 -3.05 -23.85 2.42
C GLU A 105 -3.89 -22.88 1.58
N TRP A 106 -3.31 -22.33 0.52
CA TRP A 106 -3.96 -21.35 -0.34
C TRP A 106 -4.87 -21.97 -1.40
N GLY A 107 -4.63 -23.23 -1.74
CA GLY A 107 -5.25 -23.90 -2.88
C GLY A 107 -4.46 -23.71 -4.17
N GLU A 108 -4.65 -24.70 -5.08
CA GLU A 108 -3.96 -24.71 -6.38
C GLU A 108 -4.36 -23.49 -7.23
N GLY A 109 -3.39 -22.81 -7.81
CA GLY A 109 -3.60 -21.67 -8.70
C GLY A 109 -3.92 -20.33 -8.00
N PHE A 110 -4.05 -20.29 -6.67
CA PHE A 110 -4.38 -19.06 -5.96
C PHE A 110 -3.29 -17.99 -6.12
N TYR A 111 -2.02 -18.36 -5.98
CA TYR A 111 -0.92 -17.43 -6.15
C TYR A 111 -0.88 -16.84 -7.57
N GLU A 112 -1.05 -17.67 -8.58
CA GLU A 112 -1.07 -17.28 -9.99
C GLU A 112 -2.25 -16.36 -10.30
N SER A 113 -3.41 -16.58 -9.67
CA SER A 113 -4.58 -15.71 -9.84
C SER A 113 -4.33 -14.28 -9.38
N ILE A 114 -3.54 -14.09 -8.31
CA ILE A 114 -3.17 -12.76 -7.81
C ILE A 114 -2.13 -12.08 -8.72
N GLN A 115 -1.21 -12.85 -9.28
CA GLN A 115 -0.16 -12.28 -10.14
C GLN A 115 -0.67 -11.83 -11.53
N ASN A 116 -1.79 -12.36 -11.96
CA ASN A 116 -2.39 -12.08 -13.28
C ASN A 116 -3.53 -11.05 -13.19
N PHE A 117 -3.67 -10.37 -12.07
CA PHE A 117 -4.73 -9.38 -11.83
C PHE A 117 -4.35 -7.94 -12.31
#